data_8f21e172481825db9c4bd529b8598d67
#
_entry.id   8f21e172481825db9c4bd529b8598d67
#
_cell.length_a   1.000
_cell.length_b   1.000
_cell.length_c   1.000
_cell.angle_alpha   90.00
_cell.angle_beta   90.00
_cell.angle_gamma   90.00
#
_symmetry.space_group_name_H-M   'P 1'
#
loop_
_entity.id
_entity.type
_entity.pdbx_description
1 polymer ?
#
loop_
_entity_poly.entity_id
_entity_poly.type
_entity_poly.pdbx_seq_one_letter_code
_entity_poly.pdbx_strand_id
1 'polypeptide(L)'
;MITRRFLLKTATATATAAAVLPGAAALAAEEQPFTRQAFLAAQSGGKSILVEIHASWCPTCQAQKPILGKLFADPKFNSMAVFRVDFDTQKDEVRNFKARLQSTLITFKGREEIARSVGDTNPSSIADLLALAL
;
A
#
# COMPACT_ATOMS: atom_id res chain seq x y z
N MET A 1 6.62 -79.17 -25.51
CA MET A 1 6.47 -78.27 -24.39
C MET A 1 6.92 -76.89 -24.83
N ILE A 2 5.95 -76.01 -25.12
CA ILE A 2 6.23 -74.69 -25.64
C ILE A 2 5.76 -73.69 -24.62
N THR A 3 6.70 -73.03 -23.97
CA THR A 3 6.44 -71.94 -22.98
C THR A 3 6.36 -70.61 -23.68
N ARG A 4 5.18 -70.04 -23.81
CA ARG A 4 4.98 -68.70 -24.31
C ARG A 4 5.23 -67.69 -23.17
N ARG A 5 6.30 -66.90 -23.33
CA ARG A 5 6.56 -65.74 -22.48
C ARG A 5 5.75 -64.56 -23.01
N PHE A 6 4.77 -64.10 -22.25
CA PHE A 6 4.08 -62.83 -22.46
C PHE A 6 4.92 -61.68 -21.94
N LEU A 7 5.41 -60.82 -22.82
CA LEU A 7 6.03 -59.57 -22.44
C LEU A 7 4.92 -58.51 -22.26
N LEU A 8 4.67 -58.17 -20.97
CA LEU A 8 3.85 -57.01 -20.64
C LEU A 8 4.70 -55.74 -20.89
N LYS A 9 4.31 -54.96 -21.87
CA LYS A 9 4.82 -53.60 -22.03
C LYS A 9 4.00 -52.67 -21.14
N THR A 10 4.60 -52.23 -20.02
CA THR A 10 4.06 -51.17 -19.14
C THR A 10 4.36 -49.84 -19.79
N ALA A 11 3.33 -49.16 -20.32
CA ALA A 11 3.42 -47.79 -20.76
C ALA A 11 3.29 -46.88 -19.54
N THR A 12 4.39 -46.26 -19.15
CA THR A 12 4.39 -45.20 -18.10
C THR A 12 3.95 -43.89 -18.78
N ALA A 13 2.72 -43.47 -18.51
CA ALA A 13 2.24 -42.16 -18.88
C ALA A 13 2.76 -41.13 -17.86
N THR A 14 3.72 -40.33 -18.28
CA THR A 14 4.17 -39.15 -17.51
C THR A 14 3.15 -38.02 -17.66
N ALA A 15 2.34 -37.85 -16.65
CA ALA A 15 1.46 -36.67 -16.55
C ALA A 15 2.28 -35.46 -16.14
N THR A 16 2.59 -34.57 -17.07
CA THR A 16 3.15 -33.26 -16.80
C THR A 16 2.04 -32.37 -16.21
N ALA A 17 2.04 -32.23 -14.89
CA ALA A 17 1.20 -31.23 -14.22
C ALA A 17 1.78 -29.83 -14.50
N ALA A 18 1.13 -29.08 -15.36
CA ALA A 18 1.43 -27.66 -15.53
C ALA A 18 0.97 -26.94 -14.25
N ALA A 19 1.92 -26.53 -13.43
CA ALA A 19 1.64 -25.66 -12.30
C ALA A 19 1.25 -24.27 -12.83
N VAL A 20 -0.04 -23.98 -12.81
CA VAL A 20 -0.55 -22.61 -13.02
C VAL A 20 -0.16 -21.82 -11.78
N LEU A 21 0.90 -21.03 -11.87
CA LEU A 21 1.24 -20.04 -10.85
C LEU A 21 0.10 -19.01 -10.86
N PRO A 22 -0.55 -18.76 -9.71
CA PRO A 22 -1.50 -17.66 -9.62
C PRO A 22 -0.72 -16.38 -9.92
N GLY A 23 -1.11 -15.67 -10.98
CA GLY A 23 -0.55 -14.38 -11.29
C GLY A 23 -0.68 -13.49 -10.03
N ALA A 24 0.44 -12.97 -9.53
CA ALA A 24 0.41 -12.01 -8.45
C ALA A 24 -0.39 -10.81 -8.93
N ALA A 25 -1.64 -10.68 -8.48
CA ALA A 25 -2.41 -9.47 -8.67
C ALA A 25 -1.58 -8.33 -8.05
N ALA A 26 -1.29 -7.29 -8.84
CA ALA A 26 -0.62 -6.10 -8.32
C ALA A 26 -1.51 -5.54 -7.20
N LEU A 27 -1.04 -5.64 -5.95
CA LEU A 27 -1.77 -5.13 -4.80
C LEU A 27 -1.77 -3.60 -4.88
N ALA A 28 -2.95 -2.98 -4.75
CA ALA A 28 -3.08 -1.54 -4.56
C ALA A 28 -2.44 -1.14 -3.23
N ALA A 29 -2.00 0.10 -3.10
CA ALA A 29 -1.61 0.64 -1.80
C ALA A 29 -2.82 0.60 -0.87
N GLU A 30 -2.64 0.01 0.31
CA GLU A 30 -3.70 -0.12 1.30
C GLU A 30 -3.51 0.91 2.42
N GLU A 31 -4.58 1.62 2.70
CA GLU A 31 -4.64 2.51 3.84
C GLU A 31 -4.90 1.70 5.10
N GLN A 32 -4.10 1.96 6.13
CA GLN A 32 -4.23 1.30 7.41
C GLN A 32 -4.28 2.32 8.55
N PRO A 33 -4.95 2.00 9.67
CA PRO A 33 -4.87 2.82 10.87
C PRO A 33 -3.42 2.99 11.31
N PHE A 34 -3.06 4.20 11.73
CA PHE A 34 -1.71 4.48 12.20
C PHE A 34 -1.43 3.72 13.49
N THR A 35 -0.31 3.01 13.49
CA THR A 35 0.35 2.55 14.72
C THR A 35 1.83 2.96 14.66
N ARG A 36 2.38 3.37 15.78
CA ARG A 36 3.80 3.77 15.86
C ARG A 36 4.71 2.63 15.40
N GLN A 37 4.40 1.41 15.79
CA GLN A 37 5.19 0.23 15.43
C GLN A 37 5.23 0.00 13.92
N ALA A 38 4.07 0.01 13.25
CA ALA A 38 4.01 -0.21 11.81
C ALA A 38 4.67 0.93 11.02
N PHE A 39 4.51 2.16 11.48
CA PHE A 39 5.15 3.32 10.88
C PHE A 39 6.69 3.23 10.96
N LEU A 40 7.23 2.93 12.14
CA LEU A 40 8.68 2.76 12.33
C LEU A 40 9.23 1.60 11.50
N ALA A 41 8.48 0.51 11.36
CA ALA A 41 8.87 -0.62 10.52
C ALA A 41 8.94 -0.21 9.04
N ALA A 42 7.97 0.55 8.55
CA ALA A 42 7.97 1.08 7.18
C ALA A 42 9.15 2.02 6.94
N GLN A 43 9.45 2.89 7.90
CA GLN A 43 10.62 3.78 7.85
C GLN A 43 11.94 3.00 7.80
N SER A 44 12.10 1.98 8.65
CA SER A 44 13.29 1.13 8.69
C SER A 44 13.47 0.33 7.40
N GLY A 45 12.38 -0.03 6.74
CA GLY A 45 12.37 -0.68 5.42
C GLY A 45 12.65 0.26 4.25
N GLY A 46 12.87 1.55 4.50
CA GLY A 46 13.14 2.54 3.45
C GLY A 46 11.94 2.79 2.52
N LYS A 47 10.73 2.52 2.98
CA LYS A 47 9.52 2.62 2.15
C LYS A 47 9.15 4.07 1.84
N SER A 48 8.45 4.23 0.72
CA SER A 48 7.66 5.44 0.46
C SER A 48 6.42 5.39 1.35
N ILE A 49 6.14 6.46 2.08
CA ILE A 49 5.08 6.49 3.09
C ILE A 49 4.22 7.72 2.88
N LEU A 50 2.91 7.55 3.00
CA LEU A 50 1.94 8.63 3.17
C LEU A 50 1.34 8.54 4.56
N VAL A 51 1.34 9.66 5.27
CA VAL A 51 0.59 9.84 6.52
C VAL A 51 -0.55 10.82 6.25
N GLU A 52 -1.76 10.38 6.52
CA GLU A 52 -2.97 11.20 6.45
C GLU A 52 -3.41 11.59 7.85
N ILE A 53 -3.51 12.88 8.12
CA ILE A 53 -4.17 13.39 9.33
C ILE A 53 -5.63 13.59 9.00
N HIS A 54 -6.49 12.74 9.50
CA HIS A 54 -7.90 12.60 9.09
C HIS A 54 -8.85 12.79 10.25
N ALA A 55 -9.99 13.41 9.99
CA ALA A 55 -11.13 13.43 10.89
C ALA A 55 -12.41 13.03 10.13
N SER A 56 -13.27 12.22 10.74
CA SER A 56 -14.49 11.72 10.12
C SER A 56 -15.50 12.82 9.76
N TRP A 57 -15.49 13.93 10.52
CA TRP A 57 -16.36 15.09 10.33
C TRP A 57 -15.80 16.13 9.35
N CYS A 58 -14.58 15.96 8.87
CA CYS A 58 -13.86 16.97 8.06
C CYS A 58 -14.30 16.92 6.59
N PRO A 59 -14.96 17.97 6.05
CA PRO A 59 -15.37 17.99 4.64
C PRO A 59 -14.22 17.89 3.66
N THR A 60 -13.09 18.54 3.95
CA THR A 60 -11.88 18.47 3.11
C THR A 60 -11.31 17.07 3.07
N CYS A 61 -11.28 16.35 4.20
CA CYS A 61 -10.87 14.95 4.25
C CYS A 61 -11.78 14.07 3.39
N GLN A 62 -13.10 14.32 3.41
CA GLN A 62 -14.05 13.60 2.56
C GLN A 62 -13.80 13.88 1.07
N ALA A 63 -13.43 15.10 0.72
CA ALA A 63 -13.07 15.45 -0.66
C ALA A 63 -11.76 14.80 -1.10
N GLN A 64 -10.79 14.63 -0.21
CA GLN A 64 -9.51 13.93 -0.50
C GLN A 64 -9.70 12.43 -0.72
N LYS A 65 -10.66 11.82 -0.06
CA LYS A 65 -10.85 10.36 -0.05
C LYS A 65 -10.96 9.72 -1.44
N PRO A 66 -11.83 10.19 -2.36
CA PRO A 66 -11.91 9.61 -3.71
C PRO A 66 -10.63 9.86 -4.54
N ILE A 67 -9.96 10.98 -4.32
CA ILE A 67 -8.70 11.31 -5.00
C ILE A 67 -7.61 10.31 -4.57
N LEU A 68 -7.42 10.13 -3.28
CA LEU A 68 -6.46 9.19 -2.72
C LEU A 68 -6.79 7.75 -3.12
N GLY A 69 -8.07 7.36 -3.12
CA GLY A 69 -8.50 6.05 -3.54
C GLY A 69 -8.09 5.71 -4.98
N LYS A 70 -8.19 6.66 -5.90
CA LYS A 70 -7.72 6.50 -7.28
C LYS A 70 -6.20 6.37 -7.36
N LEU A 71 -5.47 7.15 -6.58
CA LEU A 71 -4.01 7.08 -6.55
C LEU A 71 -3.52 5.76 -5.95
N PHE A 72 -4.15 5.27 -4.90
CA PHE A 72 -3.80 3.97 -4.31
C PHE A 72 -4.05 2.79 -5.26
N ALA A 73 -5.02 2.92 -6.16
CA ALA A 73 -5.29 1.94 -7.21
C ALA A 73 -4.30 2.01 -8.39
N ASP A 74 -3.55 3.11 -8.52
CA ASP A 74 -2.56 3.27 -9.57
C ASP A 74 -1.31 2.41 -9.24
N PRO A 75 -0.86 1.55 -10.16
CA PRO A 75 0.35 0.73 -9.95
C PRO A 75 1.60 1.53 -9.56
N LYS A 76 1.68 2.79 -9.96
CA LYS A 76 2.79 3.69 -9.61
C LYS A 76 2.97 3.82 -8.09
N PHE A 77 1.88 3.78 -7.33
CA PHE A 77 1.87 3.98 -5.88
C PHE A 77 1.63 2.69 -5.09
N ASN A 78 1.55 1.53 -5.73
CA ASN A 78 1.16 0.27 -5.09
C ASN A 78 2.08 -0.20 -3.96
N SER A 79 3.32 0.23 -3.94
CA SER A 79 4.30 -0.09 -2.89
C SER A 79 4.33 0.91 -1.74
N MET A 80 3.55 1.99 -1.83
CA MET A 80 3.49 3.01 -0.78
C MET A 80 2.78 2.48 0.45
N ALA A 81 3.36 2.70 1.62
CA ALA A 81 2.70 2.43 2.90
C ALA A 81 1.86 3.65 3.27
N VAL A 82 0.57 3.43 3.51
CA VAL A 82 -0.38 4.51 3.81
C VAL A 82 -0.93 4.36 5.22
N PHE A 83 -0.73 5.38 6.04
CA PHE A 83 -1.17 5.39 7.43
C PHE A 83 -2.14 6.54 7.68
N ARG A 84 -3.27 6.23 8.29
CA ARG A 84 -4.26 7.23 8.71
C ARG A 84 -4.17 7.47 10.21
N VAL A 85 -3.83 8.70 10.58
CA VAL A 85 -3.87 9.20 11.94
C VAL A 85 -5.23 9.83 12.21
N ASP A 86 -5.92 9.39 13.25
CA ASP A 86 -7.16 10.01 13.69
C ASP A 86 -6.87 11.30 14.47
N PHE A 87 -7.34 12.42 13.93
CA PHE A 87 -7.09 13.74 14.49
C PHE A 87 -7.67 13.91 15.89
N ASP A 88 -8.81 13.29 16.17
CA ASP A 88 -9.52 13.46 17.43
C ASP A 88 -9.02 12.55 18.53
N THR A 89 -8.64 11.30 18.18
CA THR A 89 -8.27 10.28 19.18
C THR A 89 -6.77 10.06 19.29
N GLN A 90 -5.98 10.33 18.24
CA GLN A 90 -4.52 10.16 18.22
C GLN A 90 -3.78 11.50 18.35
N LYS A 91 -4.18 12.31 19.30
CA LYS A 91 -3.66 13.68 19.48
C LYS A 91 -2.16 13.76 19.69
N ASP A 92 -1.58 12.75 20.35
CA ASP A 92 -0.13 12.68 20.55
C ASP A 92 0.60 12.50 19.23
N GLU A 93 0.05 11.68 18.34
CA GLU A 93 0.62 11.46 17.01
C GLU A 93 0.47 12.70 16.12
N VAL A 94 -0.67 13.37 16.19
CA VAL A 94 -0.87 14.66 15.50
C VAL A 94 0.22 15.65 15.90
N ARG A 95 0.52 15.74 17.22
CA ARG A 95 1.60 16.59 17.72
C ARG A 95 2.98 16.12 17.27
N ASN A 96 3.24 14.81 17.30
CA ASN A 96 4.52 14.24 16.89
C ASN A 96 4.81 14.53 15.41
N PHE A 97 3.79 14.53 14.57
CA PHE A 97 3.91 14.94 13.17
C PHE A 97 3.91 16.46 12.96
N LYS A 98 3.81 17.25 14.03
CA LYS A 98 3.71 18.72 13.99
C LYS A 98 2.57 19.20 13.09
N ALA A 99 1.50 18.42 13.03
CA ALA A 99 0.29 18.77 12.31
C ALA A 99 -0.62 19.60 13.20
N ARG A 100 -1.24 20.64 12.63
CA ARG A 100 -2.17 21.51 13.35
C ARG A 100 -3.61 21.31 12.92
N LEU A 101 -3.82 20.78 11.73
CA LEU A 101 -5.12 20.62 11.12
C LEU A 101 -5.26 19.19 10.58
N GLN A 102 -6.50 18.73 10.57
CA GLN A 102 -6.90 17.58 9.78
C GLN A 102 -6.73 17.89 8.28
N SER A 103 -6.90 16.91 7.40
CA SER A 103 -6.60 17.03 5.96
C SER A 103 -5.15 17.39 5.63
N THR A 104 -4.24 17.11 6.55
CA THR A 104 -2.80 17.22 6.32
C THR A 104 -2.29 15.91 5.73
N LEU A 105 -1.58 16.00 4.62
CA LEU A 105 -0.92 14.90 3.94
C LEU A 105 0.59 15.07 4.08
N ILE A 106 1.28 14.05 4.56
CA ILE A 106 2.73 14.10 4.80
C ILE A 106 3.38 12.89 4.14
N THR A 107 4.36 13.11 3.28
CA THR A 107 5.08 12.03 2.63
C THR A 107 6.48 11.86 3.20
N PHE A 108 6.91 10.59 3.27
CA PHE A 108 8.24 10.21 3.73
C PHE A 108 8.89 9.25 2.72
N LYS A 109 10.20 9.31 2.65
CA LYS A 109 11.03 8.25 2.08
C LYS A 109 11.90 7.69 3.20
N GLY A 110 11.58 6.48 3.64
CA GLY A 110 12.20 5.97 4.85
C GLY A 110 11.94 6.91 6.04
N ARG A 111 12.99 7.39 6.67
CA ARG A 111 12.90 8.28 7.85
C ARG A 111 12.82 9.76 7.50
N GLU A 112 13.02 10.12 6.25
CA GLU A 112 13.04 11.50 5.81
C GLU A 112 11.64 11.97 5.41
N GLU A 113 11.18 13.08 6.00
CA GLU A 113 9.98 13.76 5.51
C GLU A 113 10.34 14.47 4.20
N ILE A 114 9.57 14.16 3.16
CA ILE A 114 9.84 14.71 1.81
C ILE A 114 9.02 15.97 1.58
N ALA A 115 7.71 15.91 1.84
CA ALA A 115 6.81 17.03 1.59
C ALA A 115 5.53 16.89 2.42
N ARG A 116 4.80 18.01 2.55
CA ARG A 116 3.48 18.02 3.17
C ARG A 116 2.57 19.05 2.51
N SER A 117 1.28 18.81 2.59
CA SER A 117 0.24 19.76 2.22
C SER A 117 -0.87 19.77 3.25
N VAL A 118 -1.58 20.88 3.35
CA VAL A 118 -2.74 21.04 4.24
C VAL A 118 -3.94 21.46 3.42
N GLY A 119 -5.01 20.67 3.47
CA GLY A 119 -6.29 21.02 2.83
C GLY A 119 -6.28 20.96 1.30
N ASP A 120 -5.29 20.32 0.70
CA ASP A 120 -5.22 20.18 -0.76
C ASP A 120 -6.31 19.21 -1.24
N THR A 121 -7.08 19.64 -2.24
CA THR A 121 -8.12 18.84 -2.91
C THR A 121 -7.94 18.79 -4.43
N ASN A 122 -6.78 19.21 -4.92
CA ASN A 122 -6.44 19.12 -6.34
C ASN A 122 -5.81 17.76 -6.65
N PRO A 123 -6.41 16.96 -7.55
CA PRO A 123 -5.88 15.61 -7.85
C PRO A 123 -4.43 15.60 -8.36
N SER A 124 -4.06 16.54 -9.22
CA SER A 124 -2.69 16.62 -9.75
C SER A 124 -1.69 16.99 -8.68
N SER A 125 -2.01 17.97 -7.86
CA SER A 125 -1.16 18.42 -6.76
C SER A 125 -0.91 17.30 -5.74
N ILE A 126 -1.95 16.55 -5.38
CA ILE A 126 -1.83 15.39 -4.48
C ILE A 126 -0.99 14.29 -5.13
N ALA A 127 -1.20 14.00 -6.41
CA ALA A 127 -0.40 13.01 -7.14
C ALA A 127 1.08 13.39 -7.16
N ASP A 128 1.39 14.65 -7.39
CA ASP A 128 2.77 15.17 -7.37
C ASP A 128 3.39 15.04 -5.97
N LEU A 129 2.64 15.37 -4.93
CA LEU A 129 3.07 15.20 -3.54
C LEU A 129 3.48 13.75 -3.24
N LEU A 130 2.66 12.79 -3.63
CA LEU A 130 2.95 11.37 -3.45
C LEU A 130 4.17 10.93 -4.28
N ALA A 131 4.27 11.39 -5.51
CA ALA A 131 5.35 11.03 -6.42
C ALA A 131 6.73 11.48 -5.92
N LEU A 132 6.80 12.58 -5.18
CA LEU A 132 8.07 13.06 -4.60
C LEU A 132 8.70 12.06 -3.63
N ALA A 133 7.93 11.15 -3.05
CA ALA A 133 8.40 10.18 -2.08
C ALA A 133 8.73 8.79 -2.69
N LEU A 134 8.60 8.62 -4.00
CA LEU A 134 8.86 7.35 -4.68
C LEU A 134 10.36 7.01 -4.87
#